data_22e09e113979ff72fc5a86d245796a9a
#
_entry.id   22e09e113979ff72fc5a86d245796a9a
#
_cell.length_a   1.000
_cell.length_b   1.000
_cell.length_c   1.000
_cell.angle_alpha   90.00
_cell.angle_beta   90.00
_cell.angle_gamma   90.00
#
_symmetry.space_group_name_H-M   'P 1'
#
loop_
_entity.id
_entity.type
_entity.pdbx_description
1 polymer ?
#
loop_
_entity_poly.entity_id
_entity_poly.type
_entity_poly.pdbx_seq_one_letter_code
_entity_poly.pdbx_strand_id
1 'polypeptide(L)'
;EEGLAWVPHTRTLDVFKWGEWVNDLVLEFGVPSFIWASPPCLEFSNAYGAPKAIWGRENPGEPYEPDMSILHAVEDIVARVRPRHYIIENVAGASPHFTPHLGPHFQKVKSFLLWGRCPVLNVPSDWSHSKFDKDPHSSDPWRANKRAYVPLELSQAVVEAISHQTTLEEWC
;
A
#
# COMPACT_ATOMS: atom_id res chain seq x y z
N GLU A 1 -2.90 -17.40 -17.74
CA GLU A 1 -1.76 -16.48 -17.98
C GLU A 1 -2.21 -15.12 -18.52
N GLU A 2 -3.46 -14.73 -18.29
CA GLU A 2 -3.97 -13.42 -18.68
C GLU A 2 -3.86 -12.46 -17.49
N GLY A 3 -2.94 -11.48 -17.57
CA GLY A 3 -3.15 -10.27 -16.84
C GLY A 3 -2.05 -9.70 -15.97
N LEU A 4 -0.81 -10.14 -16.05
CA LEU A 4 0.27 -9.28 -15.60
C LEU A 4 0.65 -8.38 -16.77
N ALA A 5 0.09 -7.16 -16.76
CA ALA A 5 0.56 -6.13 -17.66
C ALA A 5 2.09 -6.08 -17.55
N TRP A 6 2.77 -6.16 -18.68
CA TRP A 6 4.22 -6.09 -18.73
C TRP A 6 4.69 -4.77 -18.09
N VAL A 7 5.45 -4.89 -17.00
CA VAL A 7 6.09 -3.76 -16.34
C VAL A 7 7.55 -3.75 -16.77
N PRO A 8 7.99 -2.76 -17.55
CA PRO A 8 9.31 -2.79 -18.22
C PRO A 8 10.48 -2.80 -17.25
N HIS A 9 10.28 -2.37 -16.00
CA HIS A 9 11.34 -2.22 -15.01
C HIS A 9 10.93 -2.84 -13.68
N THR A 10 10.91 -4.17 -13.59
CA THR A 10 10.66 -4.87 -12.34
C THR A 10 11.98 -5.31 -11.72
N ARG A 11 12.20 -4.94 -10.46
CA ARG A 11 13.35 -5.36 -9.66
C ARG A 11 12.87 -5.91 -8.32
N THR A 12 13.48 -7.00 -7.88
CA THR A 12 13.28 -7.53 -6.54
C THR A 12 14.39 -7.00 -5.65
N LEU A 13 14.03 -6.14 -4.69
CA LEU A 13 14.96 -5.47 -3.79
C LEU A 13 14.50 -5.66 -2.35
N ASP A 14 15.47 -5.81 -1.44
CA ASP A 14 15.20 -5.88 -0.02
C ASP A 14 14.90 -4.48 0.52
N VAL A 15 13.70 -4.26 1.03
CA VAL A 15 13.28 -2.96 1.55
C VAL A 15 14.13 -2.51 2.75
N PHE A 16 14.65 -3.43 3.56
CA PHE A 16 15.51 -3.10 4.68
C PHE A 16 16.90 -2.62 4.27
N LYS A 17 17.27 -2.86 3.02
CA LYS A 17 18.51 -2.38 2.41
C LYS A 17 18.30 -1.19 1.49
N TRP A 18 17.22 -0.43 1.71
CA TRP A 18 16.86 0.69 0.83
C TRP A 18 17.99 1.71 0.66
N GLY A 19 18.81 1.93 1.67
CA GLY A 19 19.96 2.83 1.60
C GLY A 19 21.03 2.40 0.57
N GLU A 20 21.09 1.12 0.21
CA GLU A 20 22.05 0.58 -0.77
C GLU A 20 21.59 0.85 -2.23
N TRP A 21 20.29 0.87 -2.50
CA TRP A 21 19.78 0.89 -3.87
C TRP A 21 18.93 2.12 -4.24
N VAL A 22 18.37 2.85 -3.28
CA VAL A 22 17.45 3.96 -3.58
C VAL A 22 18.12 5.08 -4.39
N ASN A 23 19.37 5.41 -4.06
CA ASN A 23 20.10 6.45 -4.79
C ASN A 23 20.42 6.02 -6.23
N ASP A 24 20.76 4.76 -6.44
CA ASP A 24 21.05 4.22 -7.76
C ASP A 24 19.81 4.26 -8.64
N LEU A 25 18.64 3.91 -8.11
CA LEU A 25 17.38 4.05 -8.84
C LEU A 25 17.05 5.51 -9.18
N VAL A 26 17.28 6.43 -8.26
CA VAL A 26 17.06 7.87 -8.52
C VAL A 26 18.05 8.40 -9.58
N LEU A 27 19.28 7.93 -9.56
CA LEU A 27 20.28 8.30 -10.59
C LEU A 27 19.92 7.71 -11.97
N GLU A 28 19.42 6.49 -12.01
CA GLU A 28 19.08 5.79 -13.27
C GLU A 28 17.78 6.33 -13.90
N PHE A 29 16.74 6.57 -13.10
CA PHE A 29 15.39 6.87 -13.60
C PHE A 29 14.88 8.28 -13.25
N GLY A 30 15.63 9.04 -12.46
CA GLY A 30 15.18 10.31 -11.90
C GLY A 30 14.30 10.11 -10.64
N VAL A 31 13.91 11.24 -10.04
CA VAL A 31 12.98 11.23 -8.91
C VAL A 31 11.58 10.84 -9.40
N PRO A 32 10.96 9.77 -8.89
CA PRO A 32 9.62 9.41 -9.28
C PRO A 32 8.62 10.48 -8.85
N SER A 33 7.67 10.80 -9.71
CA SER A 33 6.57 11.73 -9.39
C SER A 33 5.59 11.13 -8.39
N PHE A 34 5.50 9.80 -8.33
CA PHE A 34 4.58 9.05 -7.48
C PHE A 34 5.21 7.78 -6.93
N ILE A 35 4.95 7.47 -5.66
CA ILE A 35 5.27 6.20 -5.02
C ILE A 35 4.00 5.56 -4.48
N TRP A 36 3.75 4.30 -4.81
CA TRP A 36 2.77 3.45 -4.14
C TRP A 36 3.49 2.43 -3.28
N ALA A 37 3.15 2.35 -2.01
CA ALA A 37 3.66 1.35 -1.08
C ALA A 37 2.50 0.59 -0.43
N SER A 38 2.56 -0.74 -0.45
CA SER A 38 1.62 -1.62 0.25
C SER A 38 2.38 -2.55 1.19
N PRO A 39 2.77 -2.08 2.39
CA PRO A 39 3.39 -2.95 3.39
C PRO A 39 2.50 -4.16 3.68
N PRO A 40 3.07 -5.35 3.96
CA PRO A 40 2.28 -6.54 4.24
C PRO A 40 1.23 -6.31 5.31
N CYS A 41 -0.03 -6.65 4.99
CA CYS A 41 -1.16 -6.42 5.90
C CYS A 41 -1.36 -7.54 6.94
N LEU A 42 -0.52 -8.57 6.93
CA LEU A 42 -0.69 -9.76 7.77
C LEU A 42 -0.74 -9.41 9.27
N GLU A 43 0.18 -8.56 9.72
CA GLU A 43 0.29 -8.10 11.10
C GLU A 43 -0.96 -7.33 11.58
N PHE A 44 -1.65 -6.66 10.67
CA PHE A 44 -2.78 -5.79 10.97
C PHE A 44 -4.14 -6.43 10.70
N SER A 45 -4.14 -7.63 10.11
CA SER A 45 -5.36 -8.32 9.70
C SER A 45 -6.13 -8.85 10.91
N ASN A 46 -7.46 -8.75 10.87
CA ASN A 46 -8.35 -9.39 11.82
C ASN A 46 -8.78 -10.80 11.36
N ALA A 47 -8.16 -11.36 10.31
CA ALA A 47 -8.44 -12.73 9.87
C ALA A 47 -8.07 -13.73 10.97
N TYR A 48 -8.85 -14.81 11.09
CA TYR A 48 -8.70 -15.80 12.17
C TYR A 48 -7.28 -16.35 12.34
N GLY A 49 -6.55 -16.57 11.24
CA GLY A 49 -5.16 -17.06 11.24
C GLY A 49 -4.10 -15.95 11.25
N ALA A 50 -4.47 -14.68 11.37
CA ALA A 50 -3.50 -13.59 11.44
C ALA A 50 -2.80 -13.52 12.82
N PRO A 51 -1.53 -13.08 12.91
CA PRO A 51 -0.78 -12.98 14.16
C PRO A 51 -1.56 -12.25 15.27
N LYS A 52 -2.16 -11.11 14.97
CA LYS A 52 -2.99 -10.35 15.92
C LYS A 52 -4.17 -11.15 16.47
N ALA A 53 -4.84 -11.94 15.61
CA ALA A 53 -5.99 -12.73 16.04
C ALA A 53 -5.57 -13.97 16.85
N ILE A 54 -4.40 -14.53 16.54
CA ILE A 54 -3.78 -15.61 17.33
C ILE A 54 -3.38 -15.09 18.70
N TRP A 55 -2.62 -13.98 18.73
CA TRP A 55 -2.19 -13.34 19.97
C TRP A 55 -3.36 -13.05 20.93
N GLY A 56 -4.42 -12.43 20.42
CA GLY A 56 -5.59 -12.06 21.24
C GLY A 56 -6.33 -13.26 21.85
N ARG A 57 -6.24 -14.46 21.24
CA ARG A 57 -6.78 -15.71 21.80
C ARG A 57 -5.85 -16.32 22.86
N GLU A 58 -4.55 -16.20 22.67
CA GLU A 58 -3.51 -16.80 23.55
C GLU A 58 -3.21 -15.88 24.74
N ASN A 59 -3.39 -14.56 24.58
CA ASN A 59 -3.07 -13.53 25.58
C ASN A 59 -4.27 -12.59 25.79
N PRO A 60 -5.38 -13.05 26.41
CA PRO A 60 -6.56 -12.23 26.59
C PRO A 60 -6.28 -11.00 27.44
N GLY A 61 -6.56 -9.82 26.88
CA GLY A 61 -6.36 -8.53 27.55
C GLY A 61 -4.98 -7.90 27.35
N GLU A 62 -4.04 -8.61 26.76
CA GLU A 62 -2.72 -8.05 26.43
C GLU A 62 -2.76 -7.34 25.06
N PRO A 63 -2.10 -6.15 24.92
CA PRO A 63 -2.01 -5.46 23.66
C PRO A 63 -1.15 -6.26 22.66
N TYR A 64 -1.56 -6.26 21.40
CA TYR A 64 -0.75 -6.79 20.31
C TYR A 64 0.12 -5.68 19.73
N GLU A 65 1.41 -5.93 19.67
CA GLU A 65 2.38 -5.03 19.04
C GLU A 65 2.82 -5.60 17.69
N PRO A 66 2.34 -5.03 16.56
CA PRO A 66 2.74 -5.47 15.24
C PRO A 66 4.16 -5.03 14.91
N ASP A 67 4.84 -5.79 14.03
CA ASP A 67 6.10 -5.36 13.45
C ASP A 67 5.87 -4.18 12.49
N MET A 68 6.41 -3.02 12.84
CA MET A 68 6.31 -1.78 12.08
C MET A 68 7.53 -1.52 11.19
N SER A 69 8.52 -2.40 11.20
CA SER A 69 9.82 -2.18 10.55
C SER A 69 9.72 -1.86 9.05
N ILE A 70 8.81 -2.54 8.33
CA ILE A 70 8.58 -2.27 6.90
C ILE A 70 7.92 -0.90 6.70
N LEU A 71 6.99 -0.48 7.57
CA LEU A 71 6.42 0.86 7.49
C LEU A 71 7.51 1.91 7.66
N HIS A 72 8.37 1.78 8.67
CA HIS A 72 9.46 2.73 8.91
C HIS A 72 10.42 2.81 7.72
N ALA A 73 10.77 1.66 7.11
CA ALA A 73 11.59 1.66 5.90
C ALA A 73 10.91 2.40 4.73
N VAL A 74 9.58 2.26 4.58
CA VAL A 74 8.81 3.01 3.56
C VAL A 74 8.81 4.51 3.87
N GLU A 75 8.64 4.92 5.14
CA GLU A 75 8.71 6.32 5.54
C GLU A 75 10.09 6.92 5.21
N ASP A 76 11.17 6.19 5.50
CA ASP A 76 12.54 6.61 5.20
C ASP A 76 12.76 6.75 3.68
N ILE A 77 12.28 5.80 2.87
CA ILE A 77 12.36 5.88 1.41
C ILE A 77 11.61 7.11 0.91
N VAL A 78 10.39 7.36 1.36
CA VAL A 78 9.60 8.53 0.98
C VAL A 78 10.29 9.82 1.39
N ALA A 79 10.83 9.88 2.61
CA ALA A 79 11.59 11.04 3.11
C ALA A 79 12.87 11.30 2.31
N ARG A 80 13.55 10.23 1.86
CA ARG A 80 14.78 10.31 1.06
C ARG A 80 14.51 10.72 -0.37
N VAL A 81 13.52 10.09 -1.02
CA VAL A 81 13.19 10.30 -2.44
C VAL A 81 12.44 11.60 -2.66
N ARG A 82 11.56 11.98 -1.72
CA ARG A 82 10.70 13.17 -1.78
C ARG A 82 9.85 13.23 -3.05
N PRO A 83 9.07 12.19 -3.36
CA PRO A 83 8.20 12.21 -4.52
C PRO A 83 7.17 13.32 -4.38
N ARG A 84 6.62 13.81 -5.52
CA ARG A 84 5.53 14.80 -5.49
C ARG A 84 4.28 14.25 -4.81
N HIS A 85 3.95 13.00 -5.10
CA HIS A 85 2.81 12.27 -4.54
C HIS A 85 3.25 10.91 -4.01
N TYR A 86 2.59 10.44 -2.96
CA TYR A 86 2.76 9.06 -2.51
C TYR A 86 1.52 8.57 -1.79
N ILE A 87 1.30 7.27 -1.86
CA ILE A 87 0.27 6.55 -1.14
C ILE A 87 0.91 5.39 -0.39
N ILE A 88 0.58 5.25 0.89
CA ILE A 88 0.82 4.06 1.69
C ILE A 88 -0.54 3.42 1.92
N GLU A 89 -0.74 2.21 1.41
CA GLU A 89 -2.01 1.49 1.47
C GLU A 89 -1.95 0.38 2.50
N ASN A 90 -3.03 0.19 3.25
CA ASN A 90 -3.20 -0.99 4.10
C ASN A 90 -4.68 -1.22 4.46
N VAL A 91 -4.92 -2.31 5.21
CA VAL A 91 -6.25 -2.67 5.70
C VAL A 91 -6.68 -1.81 6.90
N ALA A 92 -7.99 -1.79 7.21
CA ALA A 92 -8.53 -1.01 8.33
C ALA A 92 -7.88 -1.33 9.69
N GLY A 93 -7.45 -2.56 9.90
CA GLY A 93 -6.76 -2.97 11.13
C GLY A 93 -5.39 -2.33 11.34
N ALA A 94 -4.78 -1.75 10.30
CA ALA A 94 -3.54 -0.99 10.40
C ALA A 94 -3.75 0.42 10.99
N SER A 95 -4.96 0.98 10.92
CA SER A 95 -5.21 2.37 11.29
C SER A 95 -4.75 2.75 12.71
N PRO A 96 -4.97 1.97 13.78
CA PRO A 96 -4.47 2.31 15.11
C PRO A 96 -2.94 2.40 15.19
N HIS A 97 -2.24 1.67 14.32
CA HIS A 97 -0.78 1.58 14.31
C HIS A 97 -0.15 2.59 13.34
N PHE A 98 -0.77 2.84 12.18
CA PHE A 98 -0.26 3.77 11.17
C PHE A 98 -0.54 5.23 11.49
N THR A 99 -1.72 5.53 12.08
CA THR A 99 -2.13 6.91 12.37
C THR A 99 -1.16 7.67 13.28
N PRO A 100 -0.52 7.07 14.30
CA PRO A 100 0.50 7.77 15.11
C PRO A 100 1.73 8.22 14.31
N HIS A 101 2.07 7.52 13.22
CA HIS A 101 3.22 7.83 12.36
C HIS A 101 2.86 8.71 11.17
N LEU A 102 1.79 8.37 10.47
CA LEU A 102 1.42 8.97 9.19
C LEU A 102 0.34 10.05 9.29
N GLY A 103 -0.23 10.25 10.47
CA GLY A 103 -1.47 11.01 10.62
C GLY A 103 -2.70 10.23 10.14
N PRO A 104 -3.88 10.86 10.06
CA PRO A 104 -5.09 10.20 9.57
C PRO A 104 -4.95 9.80 8.10
N HIS A 105 -5.57 8.69 7.71
CA HIS A 105 -5.70 8.36 6.29
C HIS A 105 -6.49 9.45 5.56
N PHE A 106 -6.04 9.86 4.38
CA PHE A 106 -6.72 10.91 3.61
C PHE A 106 -7.96 10.38 2.88
N GLN A 107 -8.00 9.08 2.60
CA GLN A 107 -9.15 8.47 1.94
C GLN A 107 -9.29 6.99 2.30
N LYS A 108 -10.55 6.53 2.37
CA LYS A 108 -10.91 5.11 2.42
C LYS A 108 -11.66 4.75 1.15
N VAL A 109 -11.14 3.76 0.43
CA VAL A 109 -11.76 3.23 -0.78
C VAL A 109 -12.07 1.75 -0.57
N LYS A 110 -13.35 1.43 -0.31
CA LYS A 110 -13.79 0.06 0.05
C LYS A 110 -12.98 -0.51 1.24
N SER A 111 -12.15 -1.53 1.02
CA SER A 111 -11.30 -2.14 2.05
C SER A 111 -9.91 -1.50 2.17
N PHE A 112 -9.57 -0.58 1.28
CA PHE A 112 -8.27 0.08 1.23
C PHE A 112 -8.31 1.37 2.03
N LEU A 113 -7.42 1.53 3.01
CA LEU A 113 -7.13 2.79 3.66
C LEU A 113 -5.86 3.37 3.04
N LEU A 114 -5.89 4.65 2.73
CA LEU A 114 -4.84 5.34 1.98
C LEU A 114 -4.28 6.48 2.82
N TRP A 115 -3.00 6.39 3.16
CA TRP A 115 -2.23 7.44 3.84
C TRP A 115 -1.26 8.08 2.87
N GLY A 116 -0.84 9.29 3.16
CA GLY A 116 0.19 9.96 2.40
C GLY A 116 -0.25 11.29 1.79
N ARG A 117 0.37 11.67 0.69
CA ARG A 117 0.13 12.92 -0.03
C ARG A 117 -0.28 12.62 -1.46
N CYS A 118 -1.58 12.63 -1.70
CA CYS A 118 -2.17 12.43 -3.02
C CYS A 118 -3.50 13.20 -3.09
N PRO A 119 -3.92 13.67 -4.26
CA PRO A 119 -5.28 14.18 -4.44
C PRO A 119 -6.33 13.12 -4.12
N VAL A 120 -7.53 13.57 -3.79
CA VAL A 120 -8.67 12.66 -3.58
C VAL A 120 -8.94 11.87 -4.86
N LEU A 121 -9.05 10.56 -4.73
CA LEU A 121 -9.29 9.64 -5.84
C LEU A 121 -10.78 9.57 -6.17
N ASN A 122 -11.12 9.82 -7.42
CA ASN A 122 -12.49 9.68 -7.91
C ASN A 122 -12.71 8.25 -8.43
N VAL A 123 -13.15 7.36 -7.55
CA VAL A 123 -13.43 5.96 -7.90
C VAL A 123 -14.92 5.83 -8.22
N PRO A 124 -15.33 5.13 -9.30
CA PRO A 124 -16.73 4.95 -9.65
C PRO A 124 -17.56 4.41 -8.48
N SER A 125 -18.72 5.00 -8.23
CA SER A 125 -19.58 4.65 -7.08
C SER A 125 -20.16 3.23 -7.18
N ASP A 126 -20.38 2.74 -8.40
CA ASP A 126 -20.87 1.41 -8.72
C ASP A 126 -19.75 0.34 -8.73
N TRP A 127 -18.49 0.76 -8.61
CA TRP A 127 -17.38 -0.18 -8.53
C TRP A 127 -17.52 -1.08 -7.32
N SER A 128 -17.52 -2.37 -7.57
CA SER A 128 -17.51 -3.39 -6.52
C SER A 128 -16.18 -4.13 -6.55
N HIS A 129 -15.47 -4.11 -5.44
CA HIS A 129 -14.29 -4.93 -5.25
C HIS A 129 -14.60 -6.11 -4.34
N SER A 130 -14.39 -7.32 -4.82
CA SER A 130 -14.40 -8.51 -4.00
C SER A 130 -13.01 -9.14 -4.03
N LYS A 131 -12.45 -9.42 -2.86
CA LYS A 131 -11.15 -10.11 -2.80
C LYS A 131 -11.27 -11.47 -3.48
N PHE A 132 -10.32 -11.76 -4.36
CA PHE A 132 -10.20 -13.09 -4.98
C PHE A 132 -10.00 -14.15 -3.91
N ASP A 133 -10.48 -15.36 -4.18
CA ASP A 133 -10.31 -16.52 -3.33
C ASP A 133 -10.70 -16.28 -1.86
N LYS A 134 -12.01 -16.23 -1.62
CA LYS A 134 -12.60 -16.07 -0.27
C LYS A 134 -12.54 -17.35 0.57
N ASP A 135 -12.23 -18.47 -0.04
CA ASP A 135 -12.18 -19.76 0.65
C ASP A 135 -11.03 -19.78 1.67
N PRO A 136 -11.30 -19.89 2.98
CA PRO A 136 -10.26 -19.94 4.01
C PRO A 136 -9.38 -21.20 3.90
N HIS A 137 -9.89 -22.25 3.23
CA HIS A 137 -9.21 -23.54 3.06
C HIS A 137 -8.56 -23.71 1.67
N SER A 138 -8.52 -22.65 0.88
CA SER A 138 -7.91 -22.68 -0.46
C SER A 138 -6.44 -23.12 -0.39
N SER A 139 -6.11 -24.12 -1.19
CA SER A 139 -4.74 -24.60 -1.41
C SER A 139 -4.01 -23.87 -2.53
N ASP A 140 -4.58 -22.79 -3.09
CA ASP A 140 -3.97 -22.02 -4.16
C ASP A 140 -2.66 -21.36 -3.65
N PRO A 141 -1.48 -21.75 -4.18
CA PRO A 141 -0.21 -21.19 -3.76
C PRO A 141 -0.09 -19.67 -4.05
N TRP A 142 -0.87 -19.14 -4.99
CA TRP A 142 -0.91 -17.73 -5.34
C TRP A 142 -2.00 -16.93 -4.61
N ARG A 143 -2.69 -17.55 -3.67
CA ARG A 143 -3.81 -16.93 -2.95
C ARG A 143 -3.43 -15.61 -2.29
N ALA A 144 -2.29 -15.57 -1.62
CA ALA A 144 -1.82 -14.35 -0.96
C ALA A 144 -1.60 -13.21 -1.97
N ASN A 145 -0.95 -13.51 -3.11
CA ASN A 145 -0.69 -12.53 -4.16
C ASN A 145 -1.98 -12.03 -4.80
N LYS A 146 -2.92 -12.94 -5.12
CA LYS A 146 -4.23 -12.58 -5.67
C LYS A 146 -5.02 -11.67 -4.72
N ARG A 147 -4.91 -11.89 -3.42
CA ARG A 147 -5.59 -11.07 -2.40
C ARG A 147 -4.92 -9.73 -2.14
N ALA A 148 -3.64 -9.61 -2.44
CA ALA A 148 -2.87 -8.37 -2.34
C ALA A 148 -2.99 -7.48 -3.59
N TYR A 149 -3.70 -7.95 -4.63
CA TYR A 149 -3.82 -7.24 -5.88
C TYR A 149 -4.54 -5.89 -5.71
N VAL A 150 -3.92 -4.83 -6.19
CA VAL A 150 -4.55 -3.50 -6.27
C VAL A 150 -5.43 -3.47 -7.52
N PRO A 151 -6.75 -3.21 -7.39
CA PRO A 151 -7.66 -3.19 -8.53
C PRO A 151 -7.28 -2.14 -9.58
N LEU A 152 -7.56 -2.46 -10.84
CA LEU A 152 -7.26 -1.58 -11.96
C LEU A 152 -7.96 -0.22 -11.82
N GLU A 153 -9.21 -0.22 -11.39
CA GLU A 153 -10.01 0.99 -11.18
C GLU A 153 -9.39 1.94 -10.16
N LEU A 154 -8.82 1.37 -9.09
CA LEU A 154 -8.10 2.17 -8.09
C LEU A 154 -6.81 2.73 -8.67
N SER A 155 -6.06 1.94 -9.44
CA SER A 155 -4.83 2.38 -10.10
C SER A 155 -5.10 3.47 -11.14
N GLN A 156 -6.18 3.34 -11.93
CA GLN A 156 -6.62 4.35 -12.89
C GLN A 156 -7.02 5.66 -12.19
N ALA A 157 -7.79 5.59 -11.09
CA ALA A 157 -8.17 6.77 -10.32
C ALA A 157 -6.94 7.52 -9.76
N VAL A 158 -5.87 6.79 -9.38
CA VAL A 158 -4.62 7.42 -8.97
C VAL A 158 -3.97 8.16 -10.14
N VAL A 159 -3.83 7.51 -11.29
CA VAL A 159 -3.22 8.14 -12.48
C VAL A 159 -4.00 9.38 -12.88
N GLU A 160 -5.32 9.33 -12.93
CA GLU A 160 -6.18 10.47 -13.23
C GLU A 160 -5.98 11.62 -12.22
N ALA A 161 -6.00 11.29 -10.92
CA ALA A 161 -5.87 12.30 -9.86
C ALA A 161 -4.52 13.04 -9.92
N ILE A 162 -3.42 12.34 -10.16
CA ILE A 162 -2.08 12.97 -10.24
C ILE A 162 -1.86 13.71 -11.57
N SER A 163 -2.46 13.24 -12.68
CA SER A 163 -2.32 13.85 -13.99
C SER A 163 -3.08 15.20 -14.09
N HIS A 164 -4.25 15.29 -13.48
CA HIS A 164 -5.05 16.53 -13.49
C HIS A 164 -4.45 17.65 -12.63
N GLN A 165 -3.66 17.34 -11.60
CA GLN A 165 -2.99 18.38 -10.80
C GLN A 165 -1.83 19.08 -11.52
N THR A 166 -1.22 18.45 -12.53
CA THR A 166 -0.18 19.11 -13.31
C THR A 166 -0.70 20.28 -14.13
N THR A 167 -1.99 20.27 -14.47
CA THR A 167 -2.60 21.33 -15.29
C THR A 167 -3.00 22.58 -14.49
N LEU A 168 -3.20 22.52 -13.18
CA LEU A 168 -3.56 23.68 -12.35
C LEU A 168 -2.33 24.50 -11.89
N GLU A 169 -1.17 23.88 -11.77
CA GLU A 169 0.08 24.58 -11.41
C GLU A 169 0.75 25.30 -12.60
N GLU A 170 0.41 24.91 -13.83
CA GLU A 170 0.86 25.61 -15.03
C GLU A 170 0.14 26.96 -15.25
N TRP A 171 -0.90 27.28 -14.44
CA TRP A 171 -1.69 28.51 -14.53
C TRP A 171 -1.38 29.52 -13.41
N CYS A 172 -0.44 29.23 -12.53
CA CYS A 172 0.08 30.12 -11.49
C CYS A 172 1.52 30.53 -11.75
#